data_3f62b6b5886c60938e6de04d4ea91c6e
#
_entry.id   3f62b6b5886c60938e6de04d4ea91c6e
#
_cell.length_a   1.000
_cell.length_b   1.000
_cell.length_c   1.000
_cell.angle_alpha   90.00
_cell.angle_beta   90.00
_cell.angle_gamma   90.00
#
_symmetry.space_group_name_H-M   'P 1'
#
loop_
_entity.id
_entity.type
_entity.pdbx_description
1 polymer ?
#
loop_
_entity_poly.entity_id
_entity_poly.type
_entity_poly.pdbx_seq_one_letter_code
_entity_poly.pdbx_strand_id
1 'polypeptide(L)'
;MDRFPEGTHMWRKCDGASMAQNYAQNDLPFLEPQLHQRFESSGKAVGEFPLFYYLIGKTYQILGFSNEIFRWWWWGILALGFYLLFQWFYLKTKSTSVSILLNIFCFTPPILVYYGVEFLPDTIALALSFGGLYFYEKWREKASRNNLYLGLLFFSLAVLTKVSAGILLVALVSYELVTFQKGKLWNTLKALLPWSLPFVLTLIWVQYAAWYNAQFNNVYFLLDTVPYWTLTEAQITGVKTGFMETWYNELLAYKSLWMLTLPFFAFGLLWYKKLQKETVPLVVYAFITVIFVLLFFERFRHHDYYIICLYGILPLLLMYGISIIKVLFKNKLALLLFLLASVPFVAANVSTAQVTAETRSHTWNYYNKLDNNLALIDDWLNENGVTKEVPVLSVYDPSPNVSLYYMNRKGLSNIYHQELTGEFVQHAKNIGIKHLLVHSEGLKTEKEKAIYCRDTISSKGNIHLFKLN
;
A
#
# COMPACT_ATOMS: atom_id res chain seq x y z
N MET A 1 -19.80 -2.04 -1.18
CA MET A 1 -18.77 -1.92 -0.13
C MET A 1 -18.43 -3.28 0.48
N ASP A 2 -19.40 -4.19 0.71
CA ASP A 2 -19.17 -5.51 1.32
C ASP A 2 -18.70 -6.58 0.30
N ARG A 3 -17.65 -6.25 -0.47
CA ARG A 3 -17.01 -7.20 -1.38
C ARG A 3 -15.69 -7.64 -0.80
N PHE A 4 -15.33 -8.89 -1.02
CA PHE A 4 -13.99 -9.38 -0.71
C PHE A 4 -12.91 -8.60 -1.48
N PRO A 5 -11.64 -8.64 -1.06
CA PRO A 5 -10.54 -8.11 -1.86
C PRO A 5 -10.51 -8.74 -3.24
N GLU A 6 -10.60 -7.97 -4.32
CA GLU A 6 -10.69 -8.45 -5.69
C GLU A 6 -9.81 -7.65 -6.65
N GLY A 7 -9.66 -8.11 -7.90
CA GLY A 7 -8.93 -7.43 -8.95
C GLY A 7 -7.41 -7.40 -8.76
N THR A 8 -6.76 -6.42 -9.35
CA THR A 8 -5.29 -6.30 -9.33
C THR A 8 -4.76 -6.26 -7.90
N HIS A 9 -3.71 -7.07 -7.64
CA HIS A 9 -3.07 -7.25 -6.31
C HIS A 9 -3.98 -7.82 -5.22
N MET A 10 -5.00 -8.58 -5.60
CA MET A 10 -5.87 -9.32 -4.67
C MET A 10 -5.06 -10.08 -3.60
N TRP A 11 -3.95 -10.73 -3.98
CA TRP A 11 -3.09 -11.47 -3.03
C TRP A 11 -2.67 -10.58 -1.86
N ARG A 12 -2.09 -9.41 -2.19
CA ARG A 12 -1.59 -8.47 -1.18
C ARG A 12 -2.73 -7.84 -0.36
N LYS A 13 -3.89 -7.62 -0.99
CA LYS A 13 -5.09 -7.13 -0.31
C LYS A 13 -5.60 -8.14 0.72
N CYS A 14 -5.59 -9.43 0.38
CA CYS A 14 -6.00 -10.50 1.30
C CYS A 14 -5.06 -10.66 2.50
N ASP A 15 -3.78 -10.30 2.40
CA ASP A 15 -2.86 -10.42 3.54
C ASP A 15 -3.28 -9.53 4.71
N GLY A 16 -3.51 -8.23 4.46
CA GLY A 16 -3.96 -7.29 5.49
C GLY A 16 -5.34 -7.66 6.06
N ALA A 17 -6.27 -8.07 5.17
CA ALA A 17 -7.60 -8.51 5.56
C ALA A 17 -7.54 -9.78 6.42
N SER A 18 -6.68 -10.73 6.06
CA SER A 18 -6.43 -11.96 6.81
C SER A 18 -5.85 -11.67 8.20
N MET A 19 -4.88 -10.76 8.31
CA MET A 19 -4.34 -10.35 9.62
C MET A 19 -5.44 -9.77 10.52
N ALA A 20 -6.27 -8.86 10.00
CA ALA A 20 -7.36 -8.26 10.76
C ALA A 20 -8.37 -9.31 11.24
N GLN A 21 -8.72 -10.28 10.39
CA GLN A 21 -9.64 -11.35 10.73
C GLN A 21 -9.04 -12.30 11.78
N ASN A 22 -7.76 -12.65 11.67
CA ASN A 22 -7.07 -13.47 12.66
C ASN A 22 -6.95 -12.77 14.03
N TYR A 23 -6.71 -11.45 14.07
CA TYR A 23 -6.75 -10.68 15.33
C TYR A 23 -8.12 -10.76 16.00
N ALA A 24 -9.20 -10.75 15.19
CA ALA A 24 -10.55 -10.83 15.74
C ALA A 24 -10.88 -12.22 16.28
N GLN A 25 -10.57 -13.26 15.53
CA GLN A 25 -11.03 -14.62 15.82
C GLN A 25 -10.18 -15.37 16.85
N ASN A 26 -8.87 -15.09 16.87
CA ASN A 26 -7.93 -15.82 17.73
C ASN A 26 -7.46 -14.99 18.94
N ASP A 27 -8.04 -13.82 19.16
CA ASP A 27 -7.67 -12.85 20.22
C ASP A 27 -6.15 -12.66 20.35
N LEU A 28 -5.47 -12.51 19.23
CA LEU A 28 -4.01 -12.47 19.18
C LEU A 28 -3.44 -11.23 19.87
N PRO A 29 -2.27 -11.35 20.52
CA PRO A 29 -1.52 -10.19 20.97
C PRO A 29 -1.14 -9.28 19.79
N PHE A 30 -1.06 -7.97 20.04
CA PHE A 30 -0.79 -6.96 19.03
C PHE A 30 0.45 -7.26 18.16
N LEU A 31 1.54 -7.72 18.81
CA LEU A 31 2.82 -8.00 18.14
C LEU A 31 2.89 -9.39 17.48
N GLU A 32 1.82 -10.19 17.53
CA GLU A 32 1.80 -11.55 16.98
C GLU A 32 0.82 -11.72 15.80
N PRO A 33 0.98 -10.97 14.69
CA PRO A 33 0.10 -11.10 13.53
C PRO A 33 0.20 -12.47 12.89
N GLN A 34 -0.93 -12.96 12.37
CA GLN A 34 -1.02 -14.23 11.66
C GLN A 34 -1.81 -14.09 10.37
N LEU A 35 -1.49 -14.93 9.38
CA LEU A 35 -2.25 -15.15 8.16
C LEU A 35 -3.07 -16.44 8.26
N HIS A 36 -4.01 -16.64 7.34
CA HIS A 36 -4.69 -17.93 7.17
C HIS A 36 -3.74 -18.99 6.59
N GLN A 37 -2.81 -18.58 5.72
CA GLN A 37 -1.73 -19.43 5.25
C GLN A 37 -0.81 -19.81 6.42
N ARG A 38 -0.71 -21.11 6.70
CA ARG A 38 0.10 -21.60 7.83
C ARG A 38 1.59 -21.67 7.56
N PHE A 39 2.00 -21.70 6.29
CA PHE A 39 3.38 -21.96 5.90
C PHE A 39 3.93 -23.23 6.59
N GLU A 40 5.06 -23.14 7.29
CA GLU A 40 5.68 -24.28 7.97
C GLU A 40 4.86 -24.77 9.18
N SER A 41 4.17 -23.89 9.92
CA SER A 41 3.54 -24.31 11.16
C SER A 41 2.32 -23.51 11.63
N SER A 42 2.39 -22.20 11.71
CA SER A 42 1.44 -21.41 12.50
C SER A 42 0.73 -20.27 11.76
N GLY A 43 1.22 -19.89 10.60
CA GLY A 43 0.77 -18.70 9.88
C GLY A 43 1.31 -17.38 10.44
N LYS A 44 2.20 -17.43 11.44
CA LYS A 44 2.86 -16.26 12.01
C LYS A 44 3.78 -15.63 10.96
N ALA A 45 3.44 -14.40 10.55
CA ALA A 45 4.14 -13.66 9.53
C ALA A 45 3.84 -12.16 9.64
N VAL A 46 4.83 -11.31 9.40
CA VAL A 46 4.64 -9.87 9.43
C VAL A 46 5.53 -9.13 8.43
N GLY A 47 4.98 -8.09 7.82
CA GLY A 47 5.72 -7.11 7.02
C GLY A 47 5.66 -5.73 7.66
N GLU A 48 4.67 -4.93 7.29
CA GLU A 48 4.44 -3.60 7.87
C GLU A 48 3.89 -3.66 9.30
N PHE A 49 3.98 -2.52 10.01
CA PHE A 49 3.49 -2.38 11.38
C PHE A 49 1.97 -2.62 11.46
N PRO A 50 1.49 -3.57 12.28
CA PRO A 50 0.14 -4.12 12.14
C PRO A 50 -0.96 -3.31 12.84
N LEU A 51 -0.69 -2.05 13.25
CA LEU A 51 -1.62 -1.26 14.08
C LEU A 51 -3.04 -1.20 13.52
N PHE A 52 -3.17 -0.89 12.22
CA PHE A 52 -4.49 -0.73 11.61
C PHE A 52 -5.21 -2.07 11.48
N TYR A 53 -4.52 -3.15 11.16
CA TYR A 53 -5.11 -4.49 11.12
C TYR A 53 -5.58 -4.94 12.50
N TYR A 54 -4.81 -4.61 13.54
CA TYR A 54 -5.20 -4.88 14.93
C TYR A 54 -6.46 -4.12 15.34
N LEU A 55 -6.51 -2.81 15.07
CA LEU A 55 -7.67 -1.97 15.38
C LEU A 55 -8.93 -2.43 14.63
N ILE A 56 -8.80 -2.82 13.36
CA ILE A 56 -9.89 -3.39 12.57
C ILE A 56 -10.33 -4.73 13.17
N GLY A 57 -9.38 -5.59 13.56
CA GLY A 57 -9.68 -6.85 14.25
C GLY A 57 -10.47 -6.63 15.54
N LYS A 58 -10.08 -5.64 16.35
CA LYS A 58 -10.86 -5.27 17.55
C LYS A 58 -12.25 -4.69 17.21
N THR A 59 -12.37 -3.98 16.10
CA THR A 59 -13.68 -3.53 15.60
C THR A 59 -14.56 -4.70 15.17
N TYR A 60 -13.98 -5.72 14.52
CA TYR A 60 -14.69 -6.95 14.17
C TYR A 60 -15.19 -7.73 15.41
N GLN A 61 -14.44 -7.72 16.51
CA GLN A 61 -14.89 -8.34 17.77
C GLN A 61 -16.15 -7.68 18.34
N ILE A 62 -16.34 -6.39 18.09
CA ILE A 62 -17.48 -5.61 18.62
C ILE A 62 -18.68 -5.63 17.67
N LEU A 63 -18.43 -5.43 16.36
CA LEU A 63 -19.48 -5.20 15.36
C LEU A 63 -19.77 -6.43 14.47
N GLY A 64 -18.97 -7.49 14.60
CA GLY A 64 -18.97 -8.62 13.67
C GLY A 64 -18.04 -8.39 12.48
N PHE A 65 -17.71 -9.49 11.79
CA PHE A 65 -16.86 -9.44 10.59
C PHE A 65 -17.64 -8.85 9.41
N SER A 66 -17.02 -7.87 8.74
CA SER A 66 -17.49 -7.33 7.45
C SER A 66 -16.33 -6.65 6.72
N ASN A 67 -16.20 -6.91 5.41
CA ASN A 67 -15.24 -6.21 4.56
C ASN A 67 -15.52 -4.71 4.45
N GLU A 68 -16.75 -4.27 4.70
CA GLU A 68 -17.10 -2.85 4.76
C GLU A 68 -16.39 -2.13 5.90
N ILE A 69 -16.30 -2.74 7.08
CA ILE A 69 -15.63 -2.16 8.25
C ILE A 69 -14.17 -1.86 7.90
N PHE A 70 -13.47 -2.78 7.21
CA PHE A 70 -12.10 -2.55 6.75
C PHE A 70 -12.01 -1.33 5.84
N ARG A 71 -12.89 -1.24 4.82
CA ARG A 71 -12.94 -0.12 3.89
C ARG A 71 -13.32 1.20 4.57
N TRP A 72 -14.21 1.21 5.56
CA TRP A 72 -14.56 2.41 6.34
C TRP A 72 -13.37 2.94 7.13
N TRP A 73 -12.55 2.07 7.71
CA TRP A 73 -11.29 2.47 8.36
C TRP A 73 -10.35 3.15 7.36
N TRP A 74 -10.14 2.53 6.19
CA TRP A 74 -9.29 3.09 5.13
C TRP A 74 -9.82 4.42 4.63
N TRP A 75 -11.10 4.48 4.31
CA TRP A 75 -11.73 5.71 3.85
C TRP A 75 -11.64 6.83 4.89
N GLY A 76 -11.88 6.56 6.17
CA GLY A 76 -11.78 7.53 7.25
C GLY A 76 -10.37 8.13 7.38
N ILE A 77 -9.33 7.29 7.33
CA ILE A 77 -7.94 7.77 7.42
C ILE A 77 -7.56 8.54 6.16
N LEU A 78 -7.96 8.07 4.97
CA LEU A 78 -7.74 8.76 3.70
C LEU A 78 -8.41 10.14 3.69
N ALA A 79 -9.67 10.22 4.10
CA ALA A 79 -10.41 11.47 4.20
C ALA A 79 -9.75 12.45 5.19
N LEU A 80 -9.31 11.96 6.35
CA LEU A 80 -8.57 12.78 7.33
C LEU A 80 -7.27 13.33 6.74
N GLY A 81 -6.48 12.48 6.07
CA GLY A 81 -5.22 12.90 5.45
C GLY A 81 -5.42 13.97 4.38
N PHE A 82 -6.41 13.80 3.50
CA PHE A 82 -6.76 14.79 2.47
C PHE A 82 -7.40 16.05 3.04
N TYR A 83 -8.17 15.96 4.13
CA TYR A 83 -8.62 17.13 4.87
C TYR A 83 -7.44 17.94 5.44
N LEU A 84 -6.44 17.29 6.02
CA LEU A 84 -5.25 17.95 6.55
C LEU A 84 -4.38 18.52 5.40
N LEU A 85 -4.32 17.86 4.26
CA LEU A 85 -3.68 18.40 3.05
C LEU A 85 -4.42 19.64 2.53
N PHE A 86 -5.75 19.64 2.51
CA PHE A 86 -6.54 20.83 2.20
C PHE A 86 -6.20 21.98 3.17
N GLN A 87 -6.13 21.71 4.48
CA GLN A 87 -5.75 22.71 5.47
C GLN A 87 -4.33 23.25 5.22
N TRP A 88 -3.40 22.40 4.82
CA TRP A 88 -2.05 22.83 4.45
C TRP A 88 -2.04 23.76 3.23
N PHE A 89 -2.77 23.41 2.17
CA PHE A 89 -2.94 24.31 1.02
C PHE A 89 -3.59 25.61 1.40
N TYR A 90 -4.59 25.60 2.29
CA TYR A 90 -5.25 26.81 2.76
C TYR A 90 -4.31 27.70 3.57
N LEU A 91 -3.43 27.14 4.38
CA LEU A 91 -2.39 27.91 5.07
C LEU A 91 -1.48 28.66 4.08
N LYS A 92 -1.16 28.05 2.94
CA LYS A 92 -0.24 28.60 1.93
C LYS A 92 -0.90 29.57 0.96
N THR A 93 -2.13 29.29 0.55
CA THR A 93 -2.82 30.04 -0.52
C THR A 93 -3.77 31.10 0.01
N LYS A 94 -4.30 30.92 1.22
CA LYS A 94 -5.36 31.74 1.83
C LYS A 94 -6.63 31.79 0.98
N SER A 95 -6.87 30.78 0.14
CA SER A 95 -8.02 30.67 -0.76
C SER A 95 -8.63 29.28 -0.68
N THR A 96 -9.89 29.19 -0.29
CA THR A 96 -10.64 27.93 -0.20
C THR A 96 -10.75 27.25 -1.58
N SER A 97 -11.14 28.00 -2.62
CA SER A 97 -11.33 27.43 -3.97
C SER A 97 -10.02 26.88 -4.55
N VAL A 98 -8.91 27.63 -4.40
CA VAL A 98 -7.58 27.16 -4.82
C VAL A 98 -7.21 25.89 -4.08
N SER A 99 -7.40 25.87 -2.75
CA SER A 99 -7.03 24.74 -1.90
C SER A 99 -7.85 23.48 -2.24
N ILE A 100 -9.13 23.63 -2.52
CA ILE A 100 -9.99 22.52 -2.97
C ILE A 100 -9.46 21.95 -4.29
N LEU A 101 -9.19 22.81 -5.30
CA LEU A 101 -8.72 22.37 -6.61
C LEU A 101 -7.38 21.63 -6.52
N LEU A 102 -6.40 22.18 -5.74
CA LEU A 102 -5.10 21.54 -5.53
C LEU A 102 -5.24 20.18 -4.81
N ASN A 103 -6.15 20.12 -3.84
CA ASN A 103 -6.42 18.89 -3.09
C ASN A 103 -7.04 17.81 -3.98
N ILE A 104 -8.02 18.19 -4.82
CA ILE A 104 -8.63 17.29 -5.82
C ILE A 104 -7.55 16.79 -6.79
N PHE A 105 -6.66 17.66 -7.26
CA PHE A 105 -5.57 17.24 -8.15
C PHE A 105 -4.67 16.18 -7.49
N CYS A 106 -4.36 16.34 -6.20
CA CYS A 106 -3.57 15.34 -5.47
C CYS A 106 -4.30 14.01 -5.26
N PHE A 107 -5.64 14.01 -5.25
CA PHE A 107 -6.45 12.80 -5.07
C PHE A 107 -6.69 12.04 -6.38
N THR A 108 -6.66 12.69 -7.52
CA THR A 108 -7.11 12.13 -8.81
C THR A 108 -6.11 11.28 -9.61
N PRO A 109 -4.83 11.02 -9.20
CA PRO A 109 -4.01 10.03 -9.89
C PRO A 109 -4.75 8.69 -9.96
N PRO A 110 -4.89 8.06 -11.17
CA PRO A 110 -5.73 6.89 -11.37
C PRO A 110 -5.40 5.72 -10.45
N ILE A 111 -4.12 5.41 -10.26
CA ILE A 111 -3.67 4.37 -9.32
C ILE A 111 -4.09 4.68 -7.87
N LEU A 112 -3.99 5.93 -7.44
CA LEU A 112 -4.40 6.33 -6.10
C LEU A 112 -5.91 6.18 -5.89
N VAL A 113 -6.71 6.58 -6.88
CA VAL A 113 -8.17 6.43 -6.84
C VAL A 113 -8.57 4.95 -6.76
N TYR A 114 -7.94 4.09 -7.59
CA TYR A 114 -8.21 2.65 -7.58
C TYR A 114 -7.92 2.01 -6.22
N TYR A 115 -6.77 2.33 -5.62
CA TYR A 115 -6.37 1.74 -4.33
C TYR A 115 -6.89 2.48 -3.11
N GLY A 116 -7.56 3.64 -3.29
CA GLY A 116 -7.89 4.57 -2.20
C GLY A 116 -8.65 3.93 -1.04
N VAL A 117 -9.61 3.05 -1.34
CA VAL A 117 -10.43 2.36 -0.33
C VAL A 117 -10.21 0.83 -0.33
N GLU A 118 -9.19 0.38 -1.02
CA GLU A 118 -8.81 -1.03 -1.06
C GLU A 118 -7.91 -1.39 0.13
N PHE A 119 -7.67 -2.67 0.32
CA PHE A 119 -7.01 -3.23 1.51
C PHE A 119 -5.48 -3.02 1.55
N LEU A 120 -4.93 -2.07 0.76
CA LEU A 120 -3.50 -1.80 0.71
C LEU A 120 -3.07 -0.68 1.66
N PRO A 121 -1.99 -0.87 2.42
CA PRO A 121 -1.52 0.10 3.41
C PRO A 121 -0.89 1.36 2.80
N ASP A 122 -0.50 1.33 1.52
CA ASP A 122 0.22 2.42 0.85
C ASP A 122 -0.59 3.72 0.79
N THR A 123 -1.91 3.65 0.58
CA THR A 123 -2.81 4.81 0.57
C THR A 123 -2.94 5.45 1.95
N ILE A 124 -2.95 4.63 2.99
CA ILE A 124 -2.99 5.08 4.38
C ILE A 124 -1.69 5.76 4.76
N ALA A 125 -0.55 5.20 4.36
CA ALA A 125 0.75 5.80 4.61
C ALA A 125 0.89 7.18 3.94
N LEU A 126 0.42 7.33 2.70
CA LEU A 126 0.36 8.62 2.02
C LEU A 126 -0.54 9.62 2.76
N ALA A 127 -1.76 9.22 3.13
CA ALA A 127 -2.71 10.06 3.85
C ALA A 127 -2.15 10.55 5.19
N LEU A 128 -1.52 9.66 5.95
CA LEU A 128 -0.85 10.00 7.21
C LEU A 128 0.33 10.95 6.97
N SER A 129 1.10 10.79 5.89
CA SER A 129 2.19 11.71 5.57
C SER A 129 1.69 13.13 5.27
N PHE A 130 0.49 13.28 4.71
CA PHE A 130 -0.15 14.60 4.55
C PHE A 130 -0.56 15.22 5.88
N GLY A 131 -1.01 14.41 6.84
CA GLY A 131 -1.20 14.86 8.22
C GLY A 131 0.11 15.36 8.84
N GLY A 132 1.18 14.57 8.66
CA GLY A 132 2.53 14.96 9.06
C GLY A 132 2.99 16.26 8.44
N LEU A 133 2.78 16.48 7.13
CA LEU A 133 3.08 17.70 6.40
C LEU A 133 2.38 18.92 7.00
N TYR A 134 1.07 18.81 7.30
CA TYR A 134 0.31 19.91 7.89
C TYR A 134 0.84 20.30 9.27
N PHE A 135 1.05 19.33 10.16
CA PHE A 135 1.51 19.60 11.52
C PHE A 135 2.99 20.01 11.56
N TYR A 136 3.83 19.49 10.66
CA TYR A 136 5.20 19.99 10.48
C TYR A 136 5.21 21.48 10.14
N GLU A 137 4.38 21.94 9.18
CA GLU A 137 4.28 23.34 8.82
C GLU A 137 3.77 24.21 9.98
N LYS A 138 2.76 23.73 10.72
CA LYS A 138 2.24 24.41 11.91
C LYS A 138 3.28 24.53 13.03
N TRP A 139 4.10 23.49 13.22
CA TRP A 139 5.22 23.54 14.15
C TRP A 139 6.26 24.55 13.70
N ARG A 140 6.60 24.56 12.45
CA ARG A 140 7.58 25.43 11.84
C ARG A 140 7.19 26.91 11.97
N GLU A 141 5.89 27.24 11.82
CA GLU A 141 5.38 28.60 11.96
C GLU A 141 5.41 29.12 13.41
N LYS A 142 5.10 28.29 14.39
CA LYS A 142 4.80 28.71 15.76
C LYS A 142 5.66 28.04 16.84
N ALA A 143 6.54 27.12 16.49
CA ALA A 143 7.34 26.29 17.42
C ALA A 143 6.49 25.60 18.51
N SER A 144 5.22 25.29 18.22
CA SER A 144 4.28 24.69 19.16
C SER A 144 4.61 23.23 19.43
N ARG A 145 4.75 22.84 20.70
CA ARG A 145 5.00 21.45 21.12
C ARG A 145 3.88 20.52 20.68
N ASN A 146 2.63 20.92 20.75
CA ASN A 146 1.50 20.09 20.32
C ASN A 146 1.58 19.77 18.82
N ASN A 147 1.94 20.75 17.99
CA ASN A 147 2.12 20.53 16.57
C ASN A 147 3.31 19.61 16.28
N LEU A 148 4.39 19.71 17.06
CA LEU A 148 5.52 18.79 16.98
C LEU A 148 5.07 17.36 17.28
N TYR A 149 4.37 17.12 18.39
CA TYR A 149 3.92 15.78 18.77
C TYR A 149 2.93 15.18 17.76
N LEU A 150 1.98 16.00 17.26
CA LEU A 150 1.06 15.54 16.21
C LEU A 150 1.80 15.24 14.90
N GLY A 151 2.74 16.09 14.49
CA GLY A 151 3.56 15.84 13.30
C GLY A 151 4.40 14.56 13.43
N LEU A 152 5.03 14.34 14.60
CA LEU A 152 5.77 13.12 14.91
C LEU A 152 4.86 11.88 14.89
N LEU A 153 3.66 11.97 15.49
CA LEU A 153 2.69 10.88 15.47
C LEU A 153 2.30 10.51 14.04
N PHE A 154 1.87 11.47 13.23
CA PHE A 154 1.44 11.22 11.86
C PHE A 154 2.57 10.66 10.99
N PHE A 155 3.77 11.24 11.04
CA PHE A 155 4.91 10.71 10.28
C PHE A 155 5.39 9.36 10.81
N SER A 156 5.37 9.11 12.12
CA SER A 156 5.72 7.80 12.68
C SER A 156 4.76 6.73 12.18
N LEU A 157 3.46 6.97 12.24
CA LEU A 157 2.47 6.04 11.71
C LEU A 157 2.62 5.85 10.20
N ALA A 158 2.88 6.92 9.43
CA ALA A 158 3.11 6.84 8.00
C ALA A 158 4.31 5.95 7.64
N VAL A 159 5.48 6.20 8.27
CA VAL A 159 6.73 5.49 7.97
C VAL A 159 6.71 4.05 8.48
N LEU A 160 6.09 3.80 9.63
CA LEU A 160 5.85 2.43 10.16
C LEU A 160 4.92 1.63 9.25
N THR A 161 3.93 2.29 8.63
CA THR A 161 3.03 1.65 7.66
C THR A 161 3.75 1.42 6.31
N LYS A 162 4.54 2.41 5.84
CA LYS A 162 5.31 2.28 4.60
C LYS A 162 6.53 3.20 4.64
N VAL A 163 7.72 2.64 4.57
CA VAL A 163 8.98 3.40 4.70
C VAL A 163 9.12 4.53 3.66
N SER A 164 8.59 4.34 2.45
CA SER A 164 8.59 5.36 1.37
C SER A 164 7.80 6.62 1.71
N ALA A 165 6.84 6.57 2.64
CA ALA A 165 6.15 7.77 3.13
C ALA A 165 7.09 8.75 3.87
N GLY A 166 8.23 8.26 4.37
CA GLY A 166 9.27 9.06 5.01
C GLY A 166 10.03 10.00 4.07
N ILE A 167 9.96 9.78 2.75
CA ILE A 167 10.61 10.63 1.74
C ILE A 167 10.14 12.08 1.88
N LEU A 168 8.84 12.29 2.14
CA LEU A 168 8.28 13.61 2.35
C LEU A 168 8.88 14.29 3.58
N LEU A 169 9.03 13.59 4.70
CA LEU A 169 9.65 14.16 5.91
C LEU A 169 11.11 14.56 5.67
N VAL A 170 11.91 13.71 5.00
CA VAL A 170 13.31 14.03 4.69
C VAL A 170 13.40 15.28 3.80
N ALA A 171 12.50 15.39 2.81
CA ALA A 171 12.43 16.58 1.96
C ALA A 171 12.11 17.85 2.75
N LEU A 172 11.20 17.78 3.72
CA LEU A 172 10.87 18.92 4.58
C LEU A 172 12.03 19.33 5.51
N VAL A 173 12.66 18.34 6.15
CA VAL A 173 13.79 18.57 7.05
C VAL A 173 14.99 19.17 6.30
N SER A 174 15.23 18.75 5.05
CA SER A 174 16.32 19.26 4.22
C SER A 174 16.24 20.76 3.97
N TYR A 175 15.02 21.31 3.86
CA TYR A 175 14.84 22.76 3.73
C TYR A 175 15.45 23.51 4.92
N GLU A 176 15.17 23.08 6.15
CA GLU A 176 15.68 23.73 7.36
C GLU A 176 17.22 23.64 7.45
N LEU A 177 17.78 22.49 6.98
CA LEU A 177 19.24 22.29 6.95
C LEU A 177 19.96 23.17 5.92
N VAL A 178 19.31 23.48 4.79
CA VAL A 178 19.90 24.33 3.75
C VAL A 178 19.68 25.82 4.03
N THR A 179 18.60 26.19 4.71
CA THR A 179 18.19 27.56 4.92
C THR A 179 18.54 28.14 6.31
N PHE A 180 19.23 27.38 7.14
CA PHE A 180 19.60 27.83 8.48
C PHE A 180 20.46 29.11 8.44
N GLN A 181 20.28 29.98 9.44
CA GLN A 181 21.08 31.17 9.58
C GLN A 181 22.50 30.83 10.06
N LYS A 182 23.51 31.49 9.48
CA LYS A 182 24.92 31.37 9.95
C LYS A 182 24.98 31.54 11.47
N GLY A 183 25.67 30.63 12.16
CA GLY A 183 25.81 30.64 13.63
C GLY A 183 24.66 29.95 14.39
N LYS A 184 23.57 29.55 13.72
CA LYS A 184 22.41 28.85 14.34
C LYS A 184 22.31 27.39 14.00
N LEU A 185 23.30 26.80 13.30
CA LEU A 185 23.27 25.39 12.88
C LEU A 185 22.95 24.44 14.03
N TRP A 186 23.63 24.61 15.18
CA TRP A 186 23.41 23.72 16.32
C TRP A 186 21.98 23.77 16.89
N ASN A 187 21.39 24.95 16.93
CA ASN A 187 20.00 25.12 17.36
C ASN A 187 19.03 24.51 16.35
N THR A 188 19.31 24.65 15.06
CA THR A 188 18.53 24.00 13.99
C THR A 188 18.60 22.48 14.11
N LEU A 189 19.80 21.91 14.28
CA LEU A 189 19.97 20.46 14.48
C LEU A 189 19.23 19.95 15.72
N LYS A 190 19.31 20.65 16.86
CA LYS A 190 18.54 20.30 18.05
C LYS A 190 17.03 20.33 17.83
N ALA A 191 16.51 21.30 17.08
CA ALA A 191 15.11 21.43 16.76
C ALA A 191 14.63 20.32 15.80
N LEU A 192 15.52 19.86 14.92
CA LEU A 192 15.23 18.80 13.95
C LEU A 192 15.43 17.38 14.49
N LEU A 193 16.20 17.20 15.55
CA LEU A 193 16.49 15.88 16.12
C LEU A 193 15.23 15.04 16.42
N PRO A 194 14.14 15.60 16.98
CA PRO A 194 12.92 14.82 17.20
C PRO A 194 12.33 14.20 15.92
N TRP A 195 12.53 14.83 14.76
CA TRP A 195 12.03 14.34 13.46
C TRP A 195 12.77 13.09 12.96
N SER A 196 13.81 12.63 13.64
CA SER A 196 14.41 11.31 13.42
C SER A 196 13.58 10.17 14.00
N LEU A 197 12.68 10.45 14.97
CA LEU A 197 11.89 9.45 15.68
C LEU A 197 11.11 8.50 14.75
N PRO A 198 10.41 8.95 13.69
CA PRO A 198 9.74 8.06 12.76
C PRO A 198 10.65 6.98 12.17
N PHE A 199 11.88 7.34 11.82
CA PHE A 199 12.86 6.42 11.24
C PHE A 199 13.43 5.45 12.31
N VAL A 200 13.69 5.94 13.51
CA VAL A 200 14.16 5.10 14.64
C VAL A 200 13.11 4.05 14.97
N LEU A 201 11.84 4.43 15.09
CA LEU A 201 10.76 3.48 15.35
C LEU A 201 10.61 2.45 14.22
N THR A 202 10.75 2.89 12.98
CA THR A 202 10.70 1.98 11.82
C THR A 202 11.87 1.01 11.80
N LEU A 203 13.08 1.44 12.13
CA LEU A 203 14.25 0.55 12.25
C LEU A 203 14.03 -0.51 13.35
N ILE A 204 13.52 -0.11 14.50
CA ILE A 204 13.17 -1.04 15.57
C ILE A 204 12.13 -2.05 15.10
N TRP A 205 11.09 -1.57 14.39
CA TRP A 205 10.06 -2.44 13.84
C TRP A 205 10.60 -3.43 12.80
N VAL A 206 11.42 -2.99 11.87
CA VAL A 206 12.02 -3.88 10.85
C VAL A 206 12.87 -4.96 11.49
N GLN A 207 13.66 -4.63 12.52
CA GLN A 207 14.44 -5.63 13.28
C GLN A 207 13.52 -6.63 13.99
N TYR A 208 12.44 -6.15 14.62
CA TYR A 208 11.44 -7.02 15.22
C TYR A 208 10.78 -7.94 14.18
N ALA A 209 10.34 -7.40 13.03
CA ALA A 209 9.71 -8.17 11.97
C ALA A 209 10.64 -9.25 11.39
N ALA A 210 11.92 -8.91 11.19
CA ALA A 210 12.92 -9.87 10.74
C ALA A 210 13.14 -11.00 11.76
N TRP A 211 13.27 -10.65 13.06
CA TRP A 211 13.37 -11.62 14.12
C TRP A 211 12.13 -12.52 14.22
N TYR A 212 10.92 -11.91 14.20
CA TYR A 212 9.65 -12.63 14.28
C TYR A 212 9.49 -13.63 13.14
N ASN A 213 9.71 -13.19 11.90
CA ASN A 213 9.60 -14.05 10.72
C ASN A 213 10.63 -15.21 10.79
N ALA A 214 11.87 -14.94 11.23
CA ALA A 214 12.90 -15.97 11.38
C ALA A 214 12.54 -17.03 12.42
N GLN A 215 11.89 -16.67 13.54
CA GLN A 215 11.44 -17.62 14.58
C GLN A 215 10.44 -18.65 14.04
N PHE A 216 9.71 -18.33 12.98
CA PHE A 216 8.67 -19.18 12.42
C PHE A 216 9.00 -19.67 11.00
N ASN A 217 10.28 -19.59 10.58
CA ASN A 217 10.79 -19.96 9.25
C ASN A 217 9.97 -19.33 8.12
N ASN A 218 9.50 -18.09 8.32
CA ASN A 218 8.64 -17.41 7.36
C ASN A 218 9.43 -16.47 6.47
N VAL A 219 9.46 -16.77 5.18
CA VAL A 219 10.13 -15.97 4.14
C VAL A 219 9.16 -15.22 3.21
N TYR A 220 7.87 -15.26 3.53
CA TYR A 220 6.83 -14.70 2.65
C TYR A 220 6.92 -13.17 2.55
N PHE A 221 7.01 -12.48 3.69
CA PHE A 221 7.20 -11.03 3.67
C PHE A 221 8.67 -10.68 3.47
N LEU A 222 8.97 -10.22 2.25
CA LEU A 222 10.31 -9.82 1.86
C LEU A 222 10.62 -8.44 2.45
N LEU A 223 11.52 -8.40 3.42
CA LEU A 223 12.02 -7.17 4.03
C LEU A 223 13.25 -6.62 3.29
N ASP A 224 13.73 -7.33 2.27
CA ASP A 224 14.94 -7.01 1.53
C ASP A 224 14.69 -6.10 0.34
N THR A 225 15.74 -5.38 -0.04
CA THR A 225 15.82 -4.62 -1.28
C THR A 225 16.32 -5.52 -2.42
N VAL A 226 15.90 -5.21 -3.66
CA VAL A 226 16.47 -5.81 -4.87
C VAL A 226 16.95 -4.68 -5.78
N PRO A 227 18.22 -4.23 -5.58
CA PRO A 227 18.73 -3.03 -6.21
C PRO A 227 18.98 -3.22 -7.72
N TYR A 228 18.87 -2.13 -8.47
CA TYR A 228 19.13 -2.07 -9.91
C TYR A 228 20.46 -2.70 -10.31
N TRP A 229 21.52 -2.45 -9.56
CA TRP A 229 22.88 -2.91 -9.87
C TRP A 229 23.14 -4.39 -9.58
N THR A 230 22.21 -5.11 -9.00
CA THR A 230 22.27 -6.57 -8.79
C THR A 230 21.53 -7.36 -9.86
N LEU A 231 20.86 -6.67 -10.80
CA LEU A 231 20.00 -7.28 -11.79
C LEU A 231 20.73 -7.53 -13.11
N THR A 232 20.31 -8.58 -13.81
CA THR A 232 20.72 -8.85 -15.20
C THR A 232 20.03 -7.88 -16.16
N GLU A 233 20.57 -7.71 -17.37
CA GLU A 233 19.95 -6.87 -18.41
C GLU A 233 18.52 -7.33 -18.77
N ALA A 234 18.29 -8.63 -18.79
CA ALA A 234 16.96 -9.19 -19.07
C ALA A 234 15.95 -8.80 -17.97
N GLN A 235 16.34 -8.86 -16.69
CA GLN A 235 15.50 -8.42 -15.57
C GLN A 235 15.22 -6.90 -15.62
N ILE A 236 16.26 -6.09 -15.88
CA ILE A 236 16.13 -4.64 -16.03
C ILE A 236 15.15 -4.30 -17.16
N THR A 237 15.30 -4.97 -18.33
CA THR A 237 14.41 -4.78 -19.46
C THR A 237 12.98 -5.19 -19.10
N GLY A 238 12.79 -6.33 -18.43
CA GLY A 238 11.47 -6.77 -17.97
C GLY A 238 10.77 -5.79 -17.05
N VAL A 239 11.52 -5.14 -16.13
CA VAL A 239 10.96 -4.08 -15.25
C VAL A 239 10.57 -2.86 -16.07
N LYS A 240 11.45 -2.38 -16.97
CA LYS A 240 11.17 -1.22 -17.82
C LYS A 240 9.94 -1.45 -18.70
N THR A 241 9.87 -2.60 -19.35
CA THR A 241 8.75 -2.96 -20.23
C THR A 241 7.45 -3.03 -19.42
N GLY A 242 7.44 -3.77 -18.29
CA GLY A 242 6.27 -3.87 -17.42
C GLY A 242 5.79 -2.52 -16.92
N PHE A 243 6.73 -1.64 -16.49
CA PHE A 243 6.39 -0.29 -16.06
C PHE A 243 5.78 0.55 -17.19
N MET A 244 6.43 0.60 -18.36
CA MET A 244 6.02 1.45 -19.48
C MET A 244 4.71 0.99 -20.14
N GLU A 245 4.50 -0.31 -20.25
CA GLU A 245 3.34 -0.88 -20.91
C GLU A 245 2.11 -0.94 -20.01
N THR A 246 2.30 -1.18 -18.72
CA THR A 246 1.20 -1.45 -17.80
C THR A 246 0.86 -0.25 -16.90
N TRP A 247 1.87 0.36 -16.24
CA TRP A 247 1.63 1.31 -15.16
C TRP A 247 1.76 2.77 -15.54
N TYR A 248 2.60 3.09 -16.52
CA TYR A 248 2.97 4.47 -16.84
C TYR A 248 1.76 5.36 -17.19
N ASN A 249 0.80 4.81 -17.94
CA ASN A 249 -0.39 5.56 -18.36
C ASN A 249 -1.39 5.82 -17.23
N GLU A 250 -1.28 5.07 -16.12
CA GLU A 250 -2.17 5.15 -14.97
C GLU A 250 -1.59 5.99 -13.82
N LEU A 251 -0.34 6.45 -13.96
CA LEU A 251 0.28 7.36 -12.98
C LEU A 251 -0.40 8.72 -12.98
N LEU A 252 -0.55 9.30 -14.17
CA LEU A 252 -1.30 10.51 -14.47
C LEU A 252 -1.88 10.38 -15.88
N ALA A 253 -3.08 10.89 -16.13
CA ALA A 253 -3.83 10.70 -17.36
C ALA A 253 -3.11 11.18 -18.63
N TYR A 254 -2.21 12.16 -18.51
CA TYR A 254 -1.47 12.70 -19.63
C TYR A 254 0.03 12.54 -19.43
N LYS A 255 0.67 11.80 -20.34
CA LYS A 255 2.15 11.69 -20.41
C LYS A 255 2.82 13.06 -20.49
N SER A 256 2.17 14.04 -21.15
CA SER A 256 2.64 15.41 -21.32
C SER A 256 2.70 16.20 -19.99
N LEU A 257 1.95 15.83 -18.96
CA LEU A 257 2.04 16.50 -17.65
C LEU A 257 3.42 16.35 -17.02
N TRP A 258 4.04 15.19 -17.17
CA TRP A 258 5.41 14.99 -16.72
C TRP A 258 6.41 15.88 -17.47
N MET A 259 6.18 16.10 -18.78
CA MET A 259 7.02 17.00 -19.59
C MET A 259 6.86 18.47 -19.19
N LEU A 260 5.67 18.88 -18.71
CA LEU A 260 5.46 20.25 -18.21
C LEU A 260 6.22 20.52 -16.91
N THR A 261 6.53 19.51 -16.11
CA THR A 261 7.29 19.70 -14.86
C THR A 261 8.74 20.09 -15.13
N LEU A 262 9.36 19.63 -16.22
CA LEU A 262 10.76 19.90 -16.55
C LEU A 262 11.06 21.39 -16.77
N PRO A 263 10.31 22.17 -17.61
CA PRO A 263 10.52 23.60 -17.75
C PRO A 263 10.31 24.37 -16.45
N PHE A 264 9.32 24.01 -15.65
CA PHE A 264 9.10 24.61 -14.34
C PHE A 264 10.27 24.37 -13.39
N PHE A 265 10.82 23.15 -13.41
CA PHE A 265 11.97 22.80 -12.60
C PHE A 265 13.22 23.58 -13.03
N ALA A 266 13.51 23.64 -14.33
CA ALA A 266 14.62 24.41 -14.88
C ALA A 266 14.49 25.90 -14.54
N PHE A 267 13.29 26.48 -14.69
CA PHE A 267 13.02 27.86 -14.31
C PHE A 267 13.28 28.10 -12.83
N GLY A 268 12.84 27.20 -11.95
CA GLY A 268 13.08 27.31 -10.52
C GLY A 268 14.56 27.24 -10.13
N LEU A 269 15.38 26.46 -10.83
CA LEU A 269 16.83 26.44 -10.63
C LEU A 269 17.47 27.79 -10.98
N LEU A 270 17.01 28.45 -12.07
CA LEU A 270 17.47 29.78 -12.46
C LEU A 270 17.09 30.85 -11.42
N TRP A 271 15.95 30.67 -10.76
CA TRP A 271 15.42 31.62 -9.75
C TRP A 271 15.54 31.09 -8.32
N TYR A 272 16.48 30.17 -8.07
CA TYR A 272 16.67 29.47 -6.80
C TYR A 272 16.60 30.36 -5.56
N LYS A 273 17.29 31.50 -5.54
CA LYS A 273 17.28 32.42 -4.38
C LYS A 273 15.88 32.91 -3.99
N LYS A 274 14.96 33.06 -4.96
CA LYS A 274 13.58 33.50 -4.72
C LYS A 274 12.64 32.34 -4.41
N LEU A 275 12.96 31.14 -4.90
CA LEU A 275 12.11 29.93 -4.82
C LEU A 275 12.69 28.84 -3.91
N GLN A 276 13.70 29.16 -3.11
CA GLN A 276 14.42 28.20 -2.27
C GLN A 276 13.50 27.38 -1.34
N LYS A 277 12.44 28.04 -0.81
CA LYS A 277 11.48 27.38 0.10
C LYS A 277 10.75 26.20 -0.53
N GLU A 278 10.50 26.27 -1.82
CA GLU A 278 9.79 25.24 -2.59
C GLU A 278 10.75 24.36 -3.39
N THR A 279 11.88 24.92 -3.83
CA THR A 279 12.84 24.20 -4.69
C THR A 279 13.63 23.15 -3.92
N VAL A 280 14.14 23.46 -2.72
CA VAL A 280 14.97 22.50 -1.95
C VAL A 280 14.22 21.24 -1.60
N PRO A 281 13.02 21.29 -0.97
CA PRO A 281 12.27 20.09 -0.66
C PRO A 281 11.94 19.25 -1.92
N LEU A 282 11.64 19.93 -3.03
CA LEU A 282 11.30 19.26 -4.29
C LEU A 282 12.50 18.51 -4.88
N VAL A 283 13.68 19.14 -4.92
CA VAL A 283 14.92 18.49 -5.41
C VAL A 283 15.30 17.31 -4.53
N VAL A 284 15.25 17.48 -3.21
CA VAL A 284 15.59 16.40 -2.28
C VAL A 284 14.58 15.27 -2.38
N TYR A 285 13.29 15.58 -2.49
CA TYR A 285 12.25 14.57 -2.70
C TYR A 285 12.54 13.76 -3.97
N ALA A 286 12.77 14.43 -5.10
CA ALA A 286 13.07 13.77 -6.38
C ALA A 286 14.34 12.91 -6.29
N PHE A 287 15.39 13.42 -5.65
CA PHE A 287 16.66 12.69 -5.49
C PHE A 287 16.47 11.40 -4.66
N ILE A 288 15.79 11.49 -3.52
CA ILE A 288 15.54 10.32 -2.66
C ILE A 288 14.58 9.36 -3.35
N THR A 289 13.61 9.86 -4.12
CA THR A 289 12.73 9.00 -4.95
C THR A 289 13.55 8.19 -5.95
N VAL A 290 14.54 8.79 -6.62
CA VAL A 290 15.44 8.06 -7.53
C VAL A 290 16.21 6.98 -6.76
N ILE A 291 16.77 7.30 -5.59
CA ILE A 291 17.45 6.30 -4.75
C ILE A 291 16.49 5.17 -4.36
N PHE A 292 15.28 5.50 -3.92
CA PHE A 292 14.27 4.52 -3.56
C PHE A 292 13.92 3.60 -4.74
N VAL A 293 13.69 4.17 -5.92
CA VAL A 293 13.40 3.39 -7.14
C VAL A 293 14.58 2.48 -7.50
N LEU A 294 15.82 2.95 -7.39
CA LEU A 294 17.01 2.14 -7.67
C LEU A 294 17.20 1.00 -6.66
N LEU A 295 16.89 1.22 -5.38
CA LEU A 295 16.98 0.21 -4.31
C LEU A 295 15.90 -0.87 -4.42
N PHE A 296 14.71 -0.51 -4.87
CA PHE A 296 13.56 -1.42 -5.00
C PHE A 296 13.20 -1.71 -6.46
N PHE A 297 14.17 -1.61 -7.39
CA PHE A 297 13.92 -1.54 -8.83
C PHE A 297 13.12 -2.74 -9.35
N GLU A 298 13.48 -3.96 -8.96
CA GLU A 298 12.80 -5.18 -9.39
C GLU A 298 11.34 -5.21 -8.92
N ARG A 299 11.04 -4.64 -7.74
CA ARG A 299 9.68 -4.62 -7.18
C ARG A 299 8.70 -3.85 -8.07
N PHE A 300 9.15 -2.83 -8.79
CA PHE A 300 8.31 -2.06 -9.72
C PHE A 300 7.83 -2.86 -10.94
N ARG A 301 8.38 -4.07 -11.17
CA ARG A 301 7.88 -4.95 -12.22
C ARG A 301 6.44 -5.41 -11.95
N HIS A 302 6.12 -5.72 -10.70
CA HIS A 302 4.87 -6.36 -10.31
C HIS A 302 4.08 -5.61 -9.24
N HIS A 303 4.62 -4.53 -8.65
CA HIS A 303 4.03 -3.83 -7.51
C HIS A 303 3.91 -2.34 -7.79
N ASP A 304 2.96 -1.96 -8.63
CA ASP A 304 2.68 -0.57 -9.00
C ASP A 304 2.29 0.30 -7.81
N TYR A 305 1.67 -0.26 -6.78
CA TYR A 305 1.29 0.45 -5.57
C TYR A 305 2.48 1.03 -4.77
N TYR A 306 3.72 0.62 -5.04
CA TYR A 306 4.91 1.27 -4.49
C TYR A 306 5.02 2.75 -4.88
N ILE A 307 4.35 3.14 -5.97
CA ILE A 307 4.31 4.53 -6.45
C ILE A 307 3.41 5.41 -5.58
N ILE A 308 2.42 4.86 -4.86
CA ILE A 308 1.41 5.63 -4.14
C ILE A 308 2.04 6.63 -3.15
N CYS A 309 2.98 6.19 -2.33
CA CYS A 309 3.66 7.10 -1.40
C CYS A 309 4.48 8.18 -2.11
N LEU A 310 4.91 7.92 -3.37
CA LEU A 310 5.67 8.89 -4.16
C LEU A 310 4.81 10.07 -4.62
N TYR A 311 3.47 9.95 -4.59
CA TYR A 311 2.57 11.10 -4.81
C TYR A 311 2.67 12.18 -3.72
N GLY A 312 3.38 11.93 -2.63
CA GLY A 312 3.78 12.97 -1.68
C GLY A 312 4.56 14.14 -2.31
N ILE A 313 5.10 13.97 -3.53
CA ILE A 313 5.69 15.05 -4.32
C ILE A 313 4.66 16.05 -4.85
N LEU A 314 3.42 15.62 -5.12
CA LEU A 314 2.40 16.45 -5.80
C LEU A 314 2.11 17.76 -5.05
N PRO A 315 1.88 17.77 -3.73
CA PRO A 315 1.70 19.02 -3.00
C PRO A 315 2.88 19.98 -3.18
N LEU A 316 4.10 19.47 -3.15
CA LEU A 316 5.32 20.29 -3.32
C LEU A 316 5.40 20.85 -4.74
N LEU A 317 5.12 20.04 -5.77
CA LEU A 317 5.09 20.46 -7.18
C LEU A 317 4.05 21.56 -7.42
N LEU A 318 2.85 21.38 -6.89
CA LEU A 318 1.76 22.35 -7.06
C LEU A 318 2.07 23.68 -6.39
N MET A 319 2.62 23.65 -5.18
CA MET A 319 3.05 24.89 -4.50
C MET A 319 4.23 25.55 -5.20
N TYR A 320 5.16 24.78 -5.74
CA TYR A 320 6.24 25.29 -6.57
C TYR A 320 5.71 25.99 -7.83
N GLY A 321 4.75 25.37 -8.54
CA GLY A 321 4.08 26.00 -9.68
C GLY A 321 3.40 27.33 -9.34
N ILE A 322 2.67 27.37 -8.21
CA ILE A 322 2.05 28.61 -7.71
C ILE A 322 3.11 29.68 -7.40
N SER A 323 4.24 29.29 -6.82
CA SER A 323 5.33 30.23 -6.50
C SER A 323 5.98 30.80 -7.75
N ILE A 324 6.16 29.98 -8.81
CA ILE A 324 6.62 30.45 -10.12
C ILE A 324 5.64 31.48 -10.70
N ILE A 325 4.35 31.16 -10.69
CA ILE A 325 3.30 32.05 -11.22
C ILE A 325 3.32 33.39 -10.48
N LYS A 326 3.45 33.39 -9.16
CA LYS A 326 3.56 34.62 -8.34
C LYS A 326 4.81 35.42 -8.66
N VAL A 327 5.91 34.80 -9.04
CA VAL A 327 7.17 35.50 -9.43
C VAL A 327 7.07 36.09 -10.83
N LEU A 328 6.47 35.34 -11.78
CA LEU A 328 6.34 35.80 -13.18
C LEU A 328 5.23 36.81 -13.37
N PHE A 329 4.09 36.56 -12.77
CA PHE A 329 2.87 37.31 -12.99
C PHE A 329 2.39 37.85 -11.64
N LYS A 330 2.66 39.10 -11.37
CA LYS A 330 2.17 39.81 -10.15
C LYS A 330 0.63 39.94 -10.11
N ASN A 331 -0.09 39.26 -10.97
CA ASN A 331 -1.50 39.44 -11.23
C ASN A 331 -2.36 38.23 -10.79
N LYS A 332 -3.47 38.50 -10.11
CA LYS A 332 -4.48 37.50 -9.73
C LYS A 332 -5.07 36.76 -10.95
N LEU A 333 -5.12 37.43 -12.11
CA LEU A 333 -5.60 36.85 -13.38
C LEU A 333 -4.75 35.65 -13.82
N ALA A 334 -3.43 35.71 -13.69
CA ALA A 334 -2.55 34.60 -14.06
C ALA A 334 -2.77 33.36 -13.20
N LEU A 335 -3.02 33.55 -11.89
CA LEU A 335 -3.40 32.44 -11.01
C LEU A 335 -4.74 31.87 -11.41
N LEU A 336 -5.72 32.70 -11.74
CA LEU A 336 -7.03 32.24 -12.21
C LEU A 336 -6.91 31.43 -13.52
N LEU A 337 -6.14 31.92 -14.48
CA LEU A 337 -5.89 31.22 -15.76
C LEU A 337 -5.20 29.87 -15.55
N PHE A 338 -4.23 29.81 -14.63
CA PHE A 338 -3.60 28.53 -14.25
C PHE A 338 -4.61 27.54 -13.64
N LEU A 339 -5.48 28.02 -12.75
CA LEU A 339 -6.52 27.19 -12.15
C LEU A 339 -7.52 26.70 -13.19
N LEU A 340 -7.97 27.57 -14.09
CA LEU A 340 -8.86 27.20 -15.18
C LEU A 340 -8.20 26.19 -16.14
N ALA A 341 -6.92 26.38 -16.46
CA ALA A 341 -6.16 25.43 -17.28
C ALA A 341 -5.94 24.08 -16.60
N SER A 342 -5.96 24.01 -15.27
CA SER A 342 -5.80 22.74 -14.55
C SER A 342 -7.09 21.88 -14.50
N VAL A 343 -8.27 22.47 -14.75
CA VAL A 343 -9.56 21.73 -14.74
C VAL A 343 -9.62 20.59 -15.76
N PRO A 344 -9.23 20.78 -17.04
CA PRO A 344 -9.20 19.68 -18.02
C PRO A 344 -8.29 18.52 -17.59
N PHE A 345 -7.19 18.80 -16.91
CA PHE A 345 -6.27 17.75 -16.41
C PHE A 345 -6.89 16.96 -15.27
N VAL A 346 -7.59 17.63 -14.34
CA VAL A 346 -8.35 16.95 -13.28
C VAL A 346 -9.46 16.09 -13.91
N ALA A 347 -10.21 16.62 -14.86
CA ALA A 347 -11.27 15.89 -15.55
C ALA A 347 -10.73 14.64 -16.26
N ALA A 348 -9.57 14.76 -16.92
CA ALA A 348 -8.93 13.63 -17.57
C ALA A 348 -8.40 12.58 -16.58
N ASN A 349 -7.80 13.01 -15.45
CA ASN A 349 -7.41 12.07 -14.39
C ASN A 349 -8.62 11.31 -13.85
N VAL A 350 -9.74 11.98 -13.60
CA VAL A 350 -10.99 11.35 -13.13
C VAL A 350 -11.49 10.34 -14.16
N SER A 351 -11.56 10.71 -15.45
CA SER A 351 -11.98 9.80 -16.52
C SER A 351 -11.06 8.59 -16.63
N THR A 352 -9.74 8.80 -16.60
CA THR A 352 -8.77 7.69 -16.64
C THR A 352 -8.89 6.82 -15.38
N ALA A 353 -9.11 7.42 -14.19
CA ALA A 353 -9.30 6.68 -12.97
C ALA A 353 -10.54 5.77 -12.99
N GLN A 354 -11.64 6.23 -13.60
CA GLN A 354 -12.83 5.41 -13.80
C GLN A 354 -12.54 4.20 -14.69
N VAL A 355 -11.89 4.42 -15.84
CA VAL A 355 -11.49 3.33 -16.77
C VAL A 355 -10.50 2.38 -16.09
N THR A 356 -9.52 2.92 -15.37
CA THR A 356 -8.55 2.11 -14.62
C THR A 356 -9.23 1.25 -13.55
N ALA A 357 -10.15 1.83 -12.79
CA ALA A 357 -10.88 1.09 -11.75
C ALA A 357 -11.72 -0.04 -12.34
N GLU A 358 -12.42 0.22 -13.43
CA GLU A 358 -13.22 -0.78 -14.14
C GLU A 358 -12.34 -1.91 -14.71
N THR A 359 -11.29 -1.56 -15.46
CA THR A 359 -10.37 -2.53 -16.05
C THR A 359 -9.71 -3.40 -14.98
N ARG A 360 -9.22 -2.79 -13.91
CA ARG A 360 -8.50 -3.49 -12.84
C ARG A 360 -9.39 -4.35 -11.95
N SER A 361 -10.66 -4.00 -11.80
CA SER A 361 -11.62 -4.85 -11.06
C SER A 361 -11.92 -6.15 -11.80
N HIS A 362 -11.77 -6.17 -13.13
CA HIS A 362 -11.95 -7.36 -13.96
C HIS A 362 -10.65 -8.10 -14.28
N THR A 363 -9.51 -7.52 -13.95
CA THR A 363 -8.22 -8.18 -14.11
C THR A 363 -8.15 -9.39 -13.16
N TRP A 364 -7.59 -10.50 -13.64
CA TRP A 364 -7.52 -11.73 -12.87
C TRP A 364 -8.88 -12.45 -12.75
N ASN A 365 -9.65 -12.46 -13.84
CA ASN A 365 -10.95 -13.15 -13.94
C ASN A 365 -10.97 -14.61 -13.44
N TYR A 366 -9.83 -15.27 -13.42
CA TYR A 366 -9.69 -16.60 -12.87
C TYR A 366 -10.01 -16.62 -11.36
N TYR A 367 -9.49 -15.65 -10.61
CA TYR A 367 -9.79 -15.51 -9.19
C TYR A 367 -11.24 -15.10 -8.94
N ASN A 368 -11.82 -14.26 -9.79
CA ASN A 368 -13.22 -13.86 -9.65
C ASN A 368 -14.17 -15.08 -9.76
N LYS A 369 -13.84 -16.10 -10.56
CA LYS A 369 -14.61 -17.35 -10.63
C LYS A 369 -14.46 -18.23 -9.39
N LEU A 370 -13.28 -18.24 -8.76
CA LEU A 370 -13.05 -18.90 -7.48
C LEU A 370 -13.80 -18.21 -6.34
N ASP A 371 -13.77 -16.89 -6.34
CA ASP A 371 -14.19 -16.02 -5.25
C ASP A 371 -15.65 -16.18 -4.87
N ASN A 372 -16.55 -16.07 -5.82
CA ASN A 372 -17.99 -16.11 -5.58
C ASN A 372 -18.46 -17.43 -4.93
N ASN A 373 -17.77 -18.52 -5.22
CA ASN A 373 -18.10 -19.82 -4.65
C ASN A 373 -17.46 -20.04 -3.28
N LEU A 374 -16.20 -19.60 -3.08
CA LEU A 374 -15.46 -19.83 -1.84
C LEU A 374 -16.00 -18.99 -0.66
N ALA A 375 -16.49 -17.79 -0.93
CA ALA A 375 -17.09 -16.93 0.09
C ALA A 375 -18.43 -17.47 0.63
N LEU A 376 -19.05 -18.41 -0.07
CA LEU A 376 -20.38 -18.95 0.23
C LEU A 376 -20.37 -20.38 0.79
N ILE A 377 -19.18 -20.92 1.11
CA ILE A 377 -19.07 -22.34 1.53
C ILE A 377 -18.80 -22.53 3.02
N ASP A 378 -18.81 -21.49 3.83
CA ASP A 378 -18.50 -21.60 5.27
C ASP A 378 -19.45 -22.61 5.98
N ASP A 379 -20.76 -22.47 5.78
CA ASP A 379 -21.74 -23.39 6.36
C ASP A 379 -21.56 -24.83 5.86
N TRP A 380 -21.37 -24.99 4.55
CA TRP A 380 -21.13 -26.30 3.96
C TRP A 380 -19.84 -26.96 4.48
N LEU A 381 -18.78 -26.21 4.71
CA LEU A 381 -17.55 -26.74 5.33
C LEU A 381 -17.82 -27.19 6.77
N ASN A 382 -18.56 -26.39 7.56
CA ASN A 382 -18.92 -26.72 8.93
C ASN A 382 -19.78 -28.01 8.99
N GLU A 383 -20.78 -28.14 8.12
CA GLU A 383 -21.63 -29.34 7.97
C GLU A 383 -20.83 -30.61 7.64
N ASN A 384 -19.71 -30.46 6.93
CA ASN A 384 -18.83 -31.59 6.57
C ASN A 384 -17.65 -31.76 7.56
N GLY A 385 -17.73 -31.16 8.76
CA GLY A 385 -16.74 -31.33 9.83
C GLY A 385 -15.46 -30.49 9.68
N VAL A 386 -15.42 -29.58 8.69
CA VAL A 386 -14.31 -28.66 8.49
C VAL A 386 -14.65 -27.33 9.14
N THR A 387 -14.52 -27.27 10.46
CA THR A 387 -14.73 -26.02 11.24
C THR A 387 -13.56 -25.04 11.05
N LYS A 388 -13.62 -23.85 11.66
CA LYS A 388 -12.57 -22.81 11.52
C LYS A 388 -11.23 -23.23 12.09
N GLU A 389 -11.22 -24.16 13.03
CA GLU A 389 -10.03 -24.71 13.67
C GLU A 389 -9.37 -25.81 12.84
N VAL A 390 -10.12 -26.40 11.90
CA VAL A 390 -9.66 -27.51 11.06
C VAL A 390 -8.90 -26.96 9.85
N PRO A 391 -7.59 -27.18 9.75
CA PRO A 391 -6.82 -26.67 8.62
C PRO A 391 -7.10 -27.50 7.34
N VAL A 392 -7.02 -26.81 6.19
CA VAL A 392 -7.26 -27.39 4.88
C VAL A 392 -6.07 -27.17 3.94
N LEU A 393 -5.90 -28.07 2.97
CA LEU A 393 -5.09 -27.86 1.78
C LEU A 393 -6.00 -27.36 0.66
N SER A 394 -5.84 -26.10 0.24
CA SER A 394 -6.65 -25.50 -0.81
C SER A 394 -5.92 -25.51 -2.15
N VAL A 395 -6.51 -26.16 -3.14
CA VAL A 395 -5.98 -26.32 -4.50
C VAL A 395 -7.14 -26.07 -5.48
N TYR A 396 -7.09 -25.28 -6.46
CA TYR A 396 -5.97 -24.59 -7.02
C TYR A 396 -5.95 -23.12 -6.57
N ASP A 397 -5.02 -22.73 -5.73
CA ASP A 397 -4.82 -21.34 -5.34
C ASP A 397 -3.33 -21.01 -5.37
N PRO A 398 -2.83 -20.38 -6.46
CA PRO A 398 -1.43 -19.97 -6.54
C PRO A 398 -1.09 -18.79 -5.65
N SER A 399 -2.08 -18.19 -4.99
CA SER A 399 -1.86 -17.15 -3.99
C SER A 399 -1.47 -17.75 -2.65
N PRO A 400 -0.81 -17.00 -1.80
CA PRO A 400 -0.55 -17.48 -0.44
C PRO A 400 -1.82 -17.55 0.43
N ASN A 401 -2.85 -16.74 0.14
CA ASN A 401 -3.86 -16.50 1.17
C ASN A 401 -5.29 -16.24 0.68
N VAL A 402 -5.53 -16.17 -0.64
CA VAL A 402 -6.85 -15.76 -1.16
C VAL A 402 -7.92 -16.74 -0.80
N SER A 403 -7.81 -18.00 -1.24
CA SER A 403 -8.85 -19.01 -1.00
C SER A 403 -9.07 -19.26 0.49
N LEU A 404 -7.98 -19.31 1.25
CA LEU A 404 -8.02 -19.52 2.71
C LEU A 404 -8.75 -18.38 3.43
N TYR A 405 -8.47 -17.13 3.05
CA TYR A 405 -9.16 -15.97 3.59
C TYR A 405 -10.65 -15.97 3.23
N TYR A 406 -10.99 -16.24 1.95
CA TYR A 406 -12.39 -16.25 1.49
C TYR A 406 -13.24 -17.28 2.23
N MET A 407 -12.74 -18.50 2.40
CA MET A 407 -13.47 -19.52 3.14
C MET A 407 -13.28 -19.48 4.65
N ASN A 408 -12.51 -18.49 5.14
CA ASN A 408 -12.21 -18.32 6.55
C ASN A 408 -11.66 -19.61 7.21
N ARG A 409 -10.65 -20.20 6.58
CA ARG A 409 -9.97 -21.42 7.06
C ARG A 409 -8.47 -21.25 7.04
N LYS A 410 -7.81 -21.69 8.12
CA LYS A 410 -6.34 -21.82 8.12
C LYS A 410 -5.91 -23.03 7.29
N GLY A 411 -4.73 -22.97 6.69
CA GLY A 411 -4.25 -24.12 5.94
C GLY A 411 -3.04 -23.81 5.06
N LEU A 412 -2.94 -24.56 3.98
CA LEU A 412 -1.97 -24.35 2.91
C LEU A 412 -2.68 -24.13 1.58
N SER A 413 -2.10 -23.29 0.72
CA SER A 413 -2.42 -23.21 -0.69
C SER A 413 -1.22 -23.69 -1.53
N ASN A 414 -1.44 -23.98 -2.80
CA ASN A 414 -0.34 -24.34 -3.71
C ASN A 414 0.31 -23.08 -4.32
N ILE A 415 0.96 -22.29 -3.48
CA ILE A 415 1.59 -21.00 -3.81
C ILE A 415 2.42 -21.09 -5.09
N TYR A 416 2.30 -20.09 -5.97
CA TYR A 416 3.04 -19.99 -7.24
C TYR A 416 2.89 -21.21 -8.14
N HIS A 417 1.72 -21.88 -8.10
CA HIS A 417 1.43 -23.10 -8.83
C HIS A 417 2.32 -24.30 -8.45
N GLN A 418 2.79 -24.34 -7.22
CA GLN A 418 3.54 -25.49 -6.71
C GLN A 418 2.78 -26.78 -6.98
N GLU A 419 3.47 -27.78 -7.54
CA GLU A 419 2.89 -29.08 -7.80
C GLU A 419 2.57 -29.81 -6.49
N LEU A 420 1.50 -30.62 -6.50
CA LEU A 420 1.17 -31.51 -5.39
C LEU A 420 2.12 -32.72 -5.40
N THR A 421 3.37 -32.50 -5.03
CA THR A 421 4.33 -33.60 -4.86
C THR A 421 4.00 -34.43 -3.60
N GLY A 422 4.47 -35.66 -3.55
CA GLY A 422 4.35 -36.46 -2.33
C GLY A 422 4.95 -35.80 -1.11
N GLU A 423 6.04 -35.07 -1.27
CA GLU A 423 6.69 -34.28 -0.19
C GLU A 423 5.80 -33.14 0.30
N PHE A 424 5.18 -32.38 -0.61
CA PHE A 424 4.28 -31.30 -0.25
C PHE A 424 3.02 -31.81 0.49
N VAL A 425 2.43 -32.89 0.00
CA VAL A 425 1.28 -33.54 0.67
C VAL A 425 1.68 -34.12 2.02
N GLN A 426 2.87 -34.73 2.13
CA GLN A 426 3.37 -35.23 3.40
C GLN A 426 3.64 -34.10 4.40
N HIS A 427 4.17 -32.96 3.93
CA HIS A 427 4.31 -31.76 4.76
C HIS A 427 2.95 -31.27 5.27
N ALA A 428 1.94 -31.17 4.40
CA ALA A 428 0.59 -30.81 4.80
C ALA A 428 0.03 -31.74 5.91
N LYS A 429 0.22 -33.03 5.78
CA LYS A 429 -0.18 -34.01 6.80
C LYS A 429 0.58 -33.83 8.12
N ASN A 430 1.88 -33.59 8.06
CA ASN A 430 2.74 -33.40 9.24
C ASN A 430 2.31 -32.19 10.07
N ILE A 431 1.79 -31.14 9.46
CA ILE A 431 1.22 -29.96 10.15
C ILE A 431 -0.27 -30.12 10.49
N GLY A 432 -0.82 -31.34 10.36
CA GLY A 432 -2.16 -31.71 10.82
C GLY A 432 -3.28 -31.45 9.84
N ILE A 433 -2.99 -31.23 8.55
CA ILE A 433 -4.02 -31.08 7.51
C ILE A 433 -4.54 -32.47 7.11
N LYS A 434 -5.86 -32.64 7.20
CA LYS A 434 -6.55 -33.90 6.88
C LYS A 434 -7.54 -33.76 5.74
N HIS A 435 -7.76 -32.54 5.24
CA HIS A 435 -8.75 -32.24 4.23
C HIS A 435 -8.10 -31.53 3.04
N LEU A 436 -8.44 -31.98 1.84
CA LEU A 436 -8.06 -31.38 0.57
C LEU A 436 -9.31 -30.76 -0.05
N LEU A 437 -9.27 -29.46 -0.29
CA LEU A 437 -10.31 -28.74 -1.00
C LEU A 437 -9.81 -28.44 -2.40
N VAL A 438 -10.55 -28.87 -3.41
CA VAL A 438 -10.19 -28.73 -4.82
C VAL A 438 -11.28 -27.97 -5.56
N HIS A 439 -10.91 -26.93 -6.27
CA HIS A 439 -11.75 -26.40 -7.33
C HIS A 439 -11.61 -27.28 -8.58
N SER A 440 -12.70 -27.54 -9.32
CA SER A 440 -12.73 -28.51 -10.42
C SER A 440 -11.70 -28.29 -11.53
N GLU A 441 -11.27 -27.04 -11.72
CA GLU A 441 -10.20 -26.67 -12.67
C GLU A 441 -8.79 -26.77 -12.06
N GLY A 442 -8.69 -27.17 -10.77
CA GLY A 442 -7.47 -27.01 -9.98
C GLY A 442 -6.45 -28.12 -10.15
N LEU A 443 -6.85 -29.33 -10.49
CA LEU A 443 -5.93 -30.44 -10.72
C LEU A 443 -5.67 -30.61 -12.20
N LYS A 444 -4.45 -30.33 -12.62
CA LYS A 444 -4.05 -30.27 -14.02
C LYS A 444 -3.82 -31.66 -14.63
N THR A 445 -3.55 -32.67 -13.81
CA THR A 445 -3.20 -33.99 -14.31
C THR A 445 -4.14 -35.08 -13.79
N GLU A 446 -4.48 -36.07 -14.64
CA GLU A 446 -5.24 -37.25 -14.24
C GLU A 446 -4.50 -38.07 -13.16
N LYS A 447 -3.16 -37.97 -13.12
CA LYS A 447 -2.33 -38.62 -12.09
C LYS A 447 -2.57 -38.01 -10.72
N GLU A 448 -2.63 -36.70 -10.62
CA GLU A 448 -2.94 -35.97 -9.36
C GLU A 448 -4.35 -36.29 -8.88
N LYS A 449 -5.34 -36.29 -9.78
CA LYS A 449 -6.71 -36.70 -9.47
C LYS A 449 -6.76 -38.11 -8.94
N ALA A 450 -6.08 -39.07 -9.59
CA ALA A 450 -6.07 -40.49 -9.20
C ALA A 450 -5.39 -40.74 -7.83
N ILE A 451 -4.42 -39.92 -7.44
CA ILE A 451 -3.67 -40.09 -6.19
C ILE A 451 -4.36 -39.42 -5.02
N TYR A 452 -4.80 -38.20 -5.18
CA TYR A 452 -5.21 -37.34 -4.04
C TYR A 452 -6.72 -37.18 -3.89
N CYS A 453 -7.51 -37.46 -4.92
CA CYS A 453 -8.96 -37.25 -4.94
C CYS A 453 -9.75 -38.58 -4.86
N ARG A 454 -9.27 -39.54 -4.07
CA ARG A 454 -9.93 -40.89 -3.97
C ARG A 454 -11.13 -40.87 -3.04
N ASP A 455 -10.99 -40.25 -1.87
CA ASP A 455 -12.01 -40.30 -0.82
C ASP A 455 -12.78 -38.98 -0.79
N THR A 456 -13.76 -38.86 -1.68
CA THR A 456 -14.65 -37.69 -1.73
C THR A 456 -15.55 -37.68 -0.49
N ILE A 457 -15.50 -36.57 0.27
CA ILE A 457 -16.40 -36.33 1.40
C ILE A 457 -17.69 -35.71 0.89
N SER A 458 -17.59 -34.63 0.13
CA SER A 458 -18.72 -33.84 -0.35
C SER A 458 -18.33 -32.95 -1.53
N SER A 459 -19.34 -32.41 -2.26
CA SER A 459 -19.16 -31.48 -3.36
C SER A 459 -20.21 -30.39 -3.33
N LYS A 460 -19.83 -29.14 -3.61
CA LYS A 460 -20.73 -27.98 -3.75
C LYS A 460 -20.36 -27.21 -5.00
N GLY A 461 -21.15 -27.34 -6.05
CA GLY A 461 -20.83 -26.78 -7.37
C GLY A 461 -19.50 -27.32 -7.89
N ASN A 462 -18.57 -26.40 -8.17
CA ASN A 462 -17.22 -26.71 -8.69
C ASN A 462 -16.20 -27.03 -7.59
N ILE A 463 -16.59 -27.03 -6.32
CA ILE A 463 -15.70 -27.24 -5.19
C ILE A 463 -15.92 -28.65 -4.65
N HIS A 464 -14.83 -29.37 -4.47
CA HIS A 464 -14.85 -30.76 -3.99
C HIS A 464 -13.98 -30.87 -2.74
N LEU A 465 -14.52 -31.52 -1.71
CA LEU A 465 -13.83 -31.80 -0.46
C LEU A 465 -13.45 -33.28 -0.41
N PHE A 466 -12.18 -33.54 -0.20
CA PHE A 466 -11.61 -34.88 -0.10
C PHE A 466 -10.94 -35.10 1.26
N LYS A 467 -10.83 -36.32 1.69
CA LYS A 467 -9.93 -36.69 2.76
C LYS A 467 -8.53 -36.81 2.20
N LEU A 468 -7.57 -36.17 2.86
CA LEU A 468 -6.15 -36.18 2.48
C LEU A 468 -5.51 -37.46 3.07
N ASN A 469 -5.43 -38.51 2.26
CA ASN A 469 -4.86 -39.82 2.64
C ASN A 469 -3.38 -39.91 2.36
#